data_d5c819d33c7ceeb2ed4de1527c09c926
#
_entry.id   d5c819d33c7ceeb2ed4de1527c09c926
#
_cell.length_a   1.000
_cell.length_b   1.000
_cell.length_c   1.000
_cell.angle_alpha   90.00
_cell.angle_beta   90.00
_cell.angle_gamma   90.00
#
_symmetry.space_group_name_H-M   'P 1'
#
loop_
_entity.id
_entity.type
_entity.pdbx_description
1 polymer ?
#
loop_
_entity_poly.entity_id
_entity_poly.type
_entity_poly.pdbx_seq_one_letter_code
_entity_poly.pdbx_strand_id
1 'polypeptide(L)'
;MNKLTSIYLTVSIFLLSGLNNTYAENSEFEFSKFVDDNGVISLPKDFRKTMTHLGSWFVPTGDASGFHDVYTRQVDVNAYRKEGKFQDGAIIIKELRASSSADYSTGANVSFSNASIKQWFVMIKDSTNRFPNNKNWGSGWGWALFKTGNHNINVSMDYKNDCLGCHFPAKNNDWVYIEGYPTLTKQ
;
A
#
# COMPACT_ATOMS: atom_id res chain seq x y z
N MET A 1 -45.10 27.06 75.68
CA MET A 1 -43.76 27.58 75.19
C MET A 1 -43.07 26.44 74.55
N ASN A 2 -43.28 26.25 73.24
CA ASN A 2 -42.64 25.17 72.48
C ASN A 2 -41.62 25.77 71.57
N LYS A 3 -40.35 25.37 71.74
CA LYS A 3 -39.26 25.76 70.89
C LYS A 3 -39.19 24.79 69.73
N LEU A 4 -39.39 25.29 68.50
CA LEU A 4 -39.13 24.55 67.26
C LEU A 4 -37.62 24.64 66.96
N THR A 5 -36.94 23.50 66.90
CA THR A 5 -35.56 23.37 66.46
C THR A 5 -35.58 23.11 64.98
N SER A 6 -35.01 24.06 64.19
CA SER A 6 -34.92 23.93 62.74
C SER A 6 -33.62 23.16 62.41
N ILE A 7 -33.72 22.03 61.71
CA ILE A 7 -32.59 21.24 61.25
C ILE A 7 -32.34 21.66 59.81
N TYR A 8 -31.17 22.29 59.58
CA TYR A 8 -30.66 22.58 58.24
C TYR A 8 -29.93 21.35 57.70
N LEU A 9 -30.52 20.76 56.64
CA LEU A 9 -29.89 19.66 55.86
C LEU A 9 -29.00 20.27 54.80
N THR A 10 -27.69 20.23 54.99
CA THR A 10 -26.72 20.62 53.98
C THR A 10 -26.51 19.48 53.01
N VAL A 11 -26.97 19.67 51.78
CA VAL A 11 -26.74 18.75 50.67
C VAL A 11 -25.37 19.14 50.03
N SER A 12 -24.37 18.33 50.28
CA SER A 12 -23.06 18.47 49.62
C SER A 12 -23.13 17.82 48.22
N ILE A 13 -23.13 18.64 47.17
CA ILE A 13 -23.01 18.20 45.80
C ILE A 13 -21.54 17.91 45.50
N PHE A 14 -21.17 16.64 45.42
CA PHE A 14 -19.87 16.21 44.88
C PHE A 14 -19.89 16.36 43.38
N LEU A 15 -19.23 17.40 42.84
CA LEU A 15 -18.89 17.50 41.44
C LEU A 15 -17.77 16.50 41.14
N LEU A 16 -18.09 15.33 40.57
CA LEU A 16 -17.13 14.47 39.93
C LEU A 16 -16.68 15.17 38.64
N SER A 17 -15.56 15.87 38.69
CA SER A 17 -14.80 16.27 37.50
C SER A 17 -14.18 15.01 36.89
N GLY A 18 -14.89 14.44 35.88
CA GLY A 18 -14.33 13.38 35.05
C GLY A 18 -13.11 13.92 34.28
N LEU A 19 -11.94 13.52 34.70
CA LEU A 19 -10.70 13.68 33.91
C LEU A 19 -10.84 12.75 32.68
N ASN A 20 -11.32 13.31 31.58
CA ASN A 20 -11.16 12.68 30.26
C ASN A 20 -9.68 12.69 29.93
N ASN A 21 -8.96 11.65 30.32
CA ASN A 21 -7.66 11.33 29.75
C ASN A 21 -7.91 10.94 28.29
N THR A 22 -7.93 11.91 27.39
CA THR A 22 -7.67 11.68 25.98
C THR A 22 -6.21 11.25 25.89
N TYR A 23 -5.97 9.94 25.89
CA TYR A 23 -4.72 9.40 25.39
C TYR A 23 -4.67 9.82 23.91
N ALA A 24 -3.96 10.89 23.61
CA ALA A 24 -3.44 11.11 22.29
C ALA A 24 -2.53 9.91 22.03
N GLU A 25 -3.05 8.96 21.24
CA GLU A 25 -2.26 7.89 20.67
C GLU A 25 -1.22 8.59 19.79
N ASN A 26 -0.03 8.84 20.34
CA ASN A 26 1.14 9.17 19.56
C ASN A 26 1.41 7.93 18.71
N SER A 27 0.72 7.82 17.59
CA SER A 27 1.15 6.94 16.52
C SER A 27 2.45 7.55 16.00
N GLU A 28 3.56 7.14 16.60
CA GLU A 28 4.86 7.27 16.00
C GLU A 28 4.70 6.74 14.57
N PHE A 29 4.89 7.60 13.57
CA PHE A 29 4.63 7.25 12.17
C PHE A 29 5.62 6.15 11.81
N GLU A 30 5.19 4.89 11.93
CA GLU A 30 5.96 3.75 11.47
C GLU A 30 6.07 3.86 9.95
N PHE A 31 7.29 4.04 9.44
CA PHE A 31 7.57 4.24 8.01
C PHE A 31 6.89 3.19 7.15
N SER A 32 7.14 1.93 7.39
CA SER A 32 6.44 0.81 6.74
C SER A 32 6.75 -0.50 7.46
N LYS A 33 5.73 -1.20 7.92
CA LYS A 33 5.86 -2.55 8.52
C LYS A 33 6.36 -3.63 7.55
N PHE A 34 6.54 -3.29 6.28
CA PHE A 34 7.03 -4.20 5.24
C PHE A 34 8.50 -3.99 4.92
N VAL A 35 9.17 -3.13 5.70
CA VAL A 35 10.59 -2.80 5.54
C VAL A 35 11.26 -2.98 6.90
N ASP A 36 12.37 -3.73 6.95
CA ASP A 36 13.17 -3.83 8.16
C ASP A 36 14.16 -2.66 8.30
N ASP A 37 14.91 -2.65 9.42
CA ASP A 37 15.89 -1.59 9.72
C ASP A 37 17.03 -1.50 8.71
N ASN A 38 17.26 -2.54 7.90
CA ASN A 38 18.28 -2.58 6.85
C ASN A 38 17.71 -2.21 5.46
N GLY A 39 16.43 -1.88 5.39
CA GLY A 39 15.75 -1.58 4.14
C GLY A 39 15.39 -2.83 3.32
N VAL A 40 15.32 -4.00 3.94
CA VAL A 40 14.85 -5.22 3.26
C VAL A 40 13.34 -5.18 3.16
N ILE A 41 12.83 -5.17 1.94
CA ILE A 41 11.39 -5.17 1.66
C ILE A 41 10.87 -6.60 1.68
N SER A 42 9.74 -6.82 2.35
CA SER A 42 9.01 -8.09 2.37
C SER A 42 7.74 -8.01 1.50
N LEU A 43 7.37 -9.15 0.89
CA LEU A 43 6.09 -9.27 0.19
C LEU A 43 4.95 -9.45 1.22
N PRO A 44 3.97 -8.54 1.28
CA PRO A 44 2.83 -8.69 2.18
C PRO A 44 2.03 -9.96 1.90
N LYS A 45 1.72 -10.71 2.95
CA LYS A 45 0.82 -11.87 2.85
C LYS A 45 -0.62 -11.40 2.65
N ASP A 46 -1.40 -12.20 1.94
CA ASP A 46 -2.85 -11.97 1.74
C ASP A 46 -3.23 -10.57 1.19
N PHE A 47 -2.30 -9.87 0.52
CA PHE A 47 -2.54 -8.51 0.03
C PHE A 47 -3.80 -8.39 -0.85
N ARG A 48 -4.14 -9.42 -1.62
CA ARG A 48 -5.38 -9.44 -2.41
C ARG A 48 -6.66 -9.37 -1.58
N LYS A 49 -6.62 -9.82 -0.31
CA LYS A 49 -7.76 -9.75 0.62
C LYS A 49 -7.77 -8.49 1.45
N THR A 50 -6.59 -7.93 1.71
CA THR A 50 -6.39 -6.86 2.69
C THR A 50 -6.11 -5.50 2.07
N MET A 51 -5.83 -5.45 0.76
CA MET A 51 -5.51 -4.23 0.04
C MET A 51 -6.52 -3.94 -1.06
N THR A 52 -6.56 -2.70 -1.47
CA THR A 52 -7.42 -2.18 -2.54
C THR A 52 -6.77 -2.42 -3.88
N HIS A 53 -7.52 -3.01 -4.81
CA HIS A 53 -7.11 -3.14 -6.20
C HIS A 53 -7.16 -1.79 -6.91
N LEU A 54 -6.05 -1.37 -7.50
CA LEU A 54 -5.92 -0.09 -8.19
C LEU A 54 -6.36 -0.14 -9.65
N GLY A 55 -6.00 -1.22 -10.34
CA GLY A 55 -6.27 -1.44 -11.74
C GLY A 55 -5.50 -2.64 -12.29
N SER A 56 -5.85 -3.01 -13.51
CA SER A 56 -5.24 -4.14 -14.24
C SER A 56 -4.97 -3.75 -15.68
N TRP A 57 -3.95 -4.39 -16.27
CA TRP A 57 -3.74 -4.35 -17.72
C TRP A 57 -3.20 -5.69 -18.21
N PHE A 58 -3.31 -5.90 -19.50
CA PHE A 58 -2.87 -7.10 -20.17
C PHE A 58 -1.75 -6.80 -21.16
N VAL A 59 -0.66 -7.56 -21.05
CA VAL A 59 0.46 -7.53 -21.99
C VAL A 59 0.42 -8.81 -22.81
N PRO A 60 0.19 -8.73 -24.15
CA PRO A 60 -0.08 -9.92 -24.97
C PRO A 60 1.15 -10.79 -25.21
N THR A 61 2.35 -10.21 -25.28
CA THR A 61 3.58 -10.92 -25.69
C THR A 61 4.81 -10.44 -24.92
N GLY A 62 5.90 -11.21 -25.00
CA GLY A 62 7.19 -10.89 -24.38
C GLY A 62 7.31 -11.40 -22.94
N ASP A 63 8.43 -11.08 -22.30
CA ASP A 63 8.79 -11.58 -20.97
C ASP A 63 7.81 -11.11 -19.89
N ALA A 64 7.29 -9.89 -20.05
CA ALA A 64 6.27 -9.32 -19.18
C ALA A 64 4.83 -9.68 -19.58
N SER A 65 4.63 -10.65 -20.50
CA SER A 65 3.28 -11.02 -20.94
C SER A 65 2.42 -11.58 -19.81
N GLY A 66 1.12 -11.28 -19.87
CA GLY A 66 0.12 -11.71 -18.90
C GLY A 66 -0.68 -10.56 -18.31
N PHE A 67 -1.42 -10.86 -17.25
CA PHE A 67 -2.20 -9.86 -16.51
C PHE A 67 -1.37 -9.26 -15.38
N HIS A 68 -1.41 -7.96 -15.32
CA HIS A 68 -0.76 -7.15 -14.28
C HIS A 68 -1.87 -6.56 -13.40
N ASP A 69 -1.97 -7.05 -12.17
CA ASP A 69 -2.91 -6.56 -11.17
C ASP A 69 -2.16 -5.76 -10.11
N VAL A 70 -2.62 -4.56 -9.80
CA VAL A 70 -1.93 -3.66 -8.87
C VAL A 70 -2.77 -3.35 -7.65
N TYR A 71 -2.13 -3.36 -6.49
CA TYR A 71 -2.76 -3.21 -5.18
C TYR A 71 -2.01 -2.19 -4.32
N THR A 72 -2.76 -1.52 -3.44
CA THR A 72 -2.21 -0.66 -2.39
C THR A 72 -3.14 -0.67 -1.16
N ARG A 73 -2.71 -0.12 -0.04
CA ARG A 73 -3.59 0.00 1.13
C ARG A 73 -4.68 1.04 0.87
N GLN A 74 -5.86 0.85 1.47
CA GLN A 74 -6.97 1.82 1.35
C GLN A 74 -6.56 3.21 1.87
N VAL A 75 -5.70 3.27 2.91
CA VAL A 75 -5.18 4.53 3.43
C VAL A 75 -4.33 5.27 2.38
N ASP A 76 -3.55 4.55 1.58
CA ASP A 76 -2.72 5.13 0.51
C ASP A 76 -3.60 5.66 -0.64
N VAL A 77 -4.72 4.97 -0.97
CA VAL A 77 -5.73 5.47 -1.93
C VAL A 77 -6.33 6.79 -1.44
N ASN A 78 -6.74 6.85 -0.17
CA ASN A 78 -7.36 8.03 0.41
C ASN A 78 -6.38 9.22 0.43
N ALA A 79 -5.13 8.96 0.81
CA ALA A 79 -4.07 9.96 0.81
C ALA A 79 -3.77 10.47 -0.61
N TYR A 80 -3.65 9.55 -1.58
CA TYR A 80 -3.42 9.92 -2.98
C TYR A 80 -4.56 10.76 -3.55
N ARG A 81 -5.82 10.38 -3.32
CA ARG A 81 -6.99 11.16 -3.75
C ARG A 81 -7.01 12.58 -3.18
N LYS A 82 -6.49 12.76 -1.96
CA LYS A 82 -6.41 14.06 -1.30
C LYS A 82 -5.25 14.91 -1.83
N GLU A 83 -4.06 14.33 -1.91
CA GLU A 83 -2.79 15.04 -2.13
C GLU A 83 -2.26 14.98 -3.57
N GLY A 84 -2.79 14.06 -4.41
CA GLY A 84 -2.31 13.83 -5.78
C GLY A 84 -0.97 13.11 -5.87
N LYS A 85 -0.50 12.53 -4.76
CA LYS A 85 0.78 11.80 -4.66
C LYS A 85 0.73 10.74 -3.59
N PHE A 86 1.58 9.72 -3.72
CA PHE A 86 1.79 8.73 -2.67
C PHE A 86 2.57 9.35 -1.51
N GLN A 87 2.11 9.05 -0.29
CA GLN A 87 2.77 9.50 0.92
C GLN A 87 3.93 8.59 1.29
N ASP A 88 4.84 9.09 2.09
CA ASP A 88 5.97 8.34 2.61
C ASP A 88 5.50 7.05 3.29
N GLY A 89 6.20 5.92 3.04
CA GLY A 89 5.78 4.61 3.51
C GLY A 89 4.59 3.97 2.77
N ALA A 90 4.01 4.63 1.75
CA ALA A 90 2.99 4.02 0.89
C ALA A 90 3.55 2.80 0.16
N ILE A 91 2.72 1.77 -0.02
CA ILE A 91 3.11 0.53 -0.69
C ILE A 91 2.30 0.33 -1.96
N ILE A 92 2.97 -0.09 -3.03
CA ILE A 92 2.33 -0.58 -4.26
C ILE A 92 2.83 -1.99 -4.52
N ILE A 93 1.91 -2.91 -4.78
CA ILE A 93 2.20 -4.30 -5.13
C ILE A 93 1.65 -4.57 -6.51
N LYS A 94 2.49 -5.02 -7.42
CA LYS A 94 2.07 -5.53 -8.73
C LYS A 94 2.25 -7.04 -8.77
N GLU A 95 1.19 -7.76 -9.09
CA GLU A 95 1.22 -9.19 -9.37
C GLU A 95 1.15 -9.41 -10.87
N LEU A 96 2.05 -10.22 -11.41
CA LEU A 96 2.03 -10.67 -12.80
C LEU A 96 1.58 -12.13 -12.86
N ARG A 97 0.48 -12.37 -13.59
CA ARG A 97 -0.10 -13.69 -13.83
C ARG A 97 0.00 -14.09 -15.29
N ALA A 98 0.19 -15.36 -15.52
CA ALA A 98 0.05 -15.91 -16.86
C ALA A 98 -1.39 -15.78 -17.36
N SER A 99 -1.55 -15.71 -18.66
CA SER A 99 -2.84 -15.67 -19.32
C SER A 99 -3.14 -16.96 -20.06
N SER A 100 -4.41 -17.22 -20.22
CA SER A 100 -4.97 -18.22 -21.15
C SER A 100 -6.04 -17.57 -22.02
N SER A 101 -6.36 -18.15 -23.13
CA SER A 101 -7.43 -17.67 -24.01
C SER A 101 -8.41 -18.79 -24.32
N ALA A 102 -9.67 -18.44 -24.48
CA ALA A 102 -10.73 -19.33 -24.92
C ALA A 102 -11.82 -18.55 -25.67
N ASP A 103 -12.64 -19.27 -26.39
CA ASP A 103 -13.84 -18.71 -27.01
C ASP A 103 -14.99 -18.75 -25.99
N TYR A 104 -15.64 -17.60 -25.81
CA TYR A 104 -16.82 -17.45 -24.97
C TYR A 104 -17.98 -16.87 -25.77
N SER A 105 -19.18 -16.88 -25.19
CA SER A 105 -20.35 -16.23 -25.76
C SER A 105 -20.17 -14.73 -25.97
N THR A 106 -19.24 -14.11 -25.23
CA THR A 106 -18.90 -12.68 -25.31
C THR A 106 -17.90 -12.36 -26.43
N GLY A 107 -17.22 -13.36 -26.99
CA GLY A 107 -16.26 -13.18 -28.09
C GLY A 107 -15.29 -14.35 -28.24
N ALA A 108 -14.63 -14.40 -29.38
CA ALA A 108 -13.55 -15.34 -29.63
C ALA A 108 -12.23 -14.84 -29.08
N ASN A 109 -11.31 -15.74 -28.71
CA ASN A 109 -9.98 -15.46 -28.20
C ASN A 109 -9.97 -14.55 -26.96
N VAL A 110 -10.98 -14.67 -26.09
CA VAL A 110 -11.04 -13.89 -24.84
C VAL A 110 -9.91 -14.33 -23.94
N SER A 111 -9.00 -13.39 -23.63
CA SER A 111 -7.90 -13.63 -22.71
C SER A 111 -8.34 -13.45 -21.25
N PHE A 112 -7.89 -14.33 -20.38
CA PHE A 112 -8.17 -14.27 -18.95
C PHE A 112 -6.93 -14.64 -18.13
N SER A 113 -6.84 -14.12 -16.92
CA SER A 113 -5.79 -14.49 -15.97
C SER A 113 -6.00 -15.92 -15.49
N ASN A 114 -5.02 -16.77 -15.67
CA ASN A 114 -5.06 -18.12 -15.08
C ASN A 114 -4.45 -18.15 -13.66
N ALA A 115 -4.45 -19.32 -13.02
CA ALA A 115 -3.96 -19.44 -11.64
C ALA A 115 -2.43 -19.27 -11.48
N SER A 116 -1.67 -19.30 -12.60
CA SER A 116 -0.21 -19.30 -12.54
C SER A 116 0.32 -17.91 -12.34
N ILE A 117 0.90 -17.67 -11.17
CA ILE A 117 1.61 -16.42 -10.86
C ILE A 117 3.03 -16.54 -11.41
N LYS A 118 3.52 -15.52 -12.08
CA LYS A 118 4.89 -15.44 -12.58
C LYS A 118 5.81 -14.77 -11.55
N GLN A 119 5.39 -13.62 -11.03
CA GLN A 119 6.21 -12.83 -10.08
C GLN A 119 5.40 -11.71 -9.45
N TRP A 120 5.98 -11.10 -8.39
CA TRP A 120 5.45 -9.91 -7.74
C TRP A 120 6.52 -8.83 -7.69
N PHE A 121 6.07 -7.59 -7.79
CA PHE A 121 6.88 -6.40 -7.60
C PHE A 121 6.32 -5.60 -6.44
N VAL A 122 7.20 -5.08 -5.59
CA VAL A 122 6.80 -4.21 -4.48
C VAL A 122 7.58 -2.91 -4.58
N MET A 123 6.87 -1.80 -4.46
CA MET A 123 7.44 -0.47 -4.31
C MET A 123 7.01 0.12 -2.97
N ILE A 124 7.94 0.70 -2.23
CA ILE A 124 7.68 1.44 -0.98
C ILE A 124 8.13 2.88 -1.17
N LYS A 125 7.24 3.84 -1.00
CA LYS A 125 7.56 5.26 -1.11
C LYS A 125 8.56 5.67 -0.02
N ASP A 126 9.67 6.30 -0.42
CA ASP A 126 10.68 6.85 0.47
C ASP A 126 10.99 8.30 0.09
N SER A 127 10.40 9.23 0.80
CA SER A 127 10.54 10.66 0.53
C SER A 127 11.81 11.28 1.15
N THR A 128 12.52 10.55 2.01
CA THR A 128 13.64 11.06 2.79
C THR A 128 14.98 10.38 2.52
N ASN A 129 14.99 9.40 1.58
CA ASN A 129 16.20 8.63 1.23
C ASN A 129 16.83 7.93 2.45
N ARG A 130 16.01 7.10 3.13
CA ARG A 130 16.41 6.40 4.38
C ARG A 130 17.53 5.40 4.21
N PHE A 131 17.60 4.78 3.03
CA PHE A 131 18.54 3.67 2.77
C PHE A 131 19.51 4.00 1.63
N PRO A 132 20.34 5.06 1.75
CA PRO A 132 21.15 5.57 0.64
C PRO A 132 22.24 4.59 0.16
N ASN A 133 22.62 3.62 0.98
CA ASN A 133 23.62 2.60 0.67
C ASN A 133 23.00 1.28 0.18
N ASN A 134 21.68 1.15 0.17
CA ASN A 134 21.00 -0.05 -0.31
C ASN A 134 20.65 0.13 -1.80
N LYS A 135 21.22 -0.70 -2.67
CA LYS A 135 21.04 -0.62 -4.12
C LYS A 135 19.60 -0.83 -4.61
N ASN A 136 18.72 -1.30 -3.75
CA ASN A 136 17.29 -1.41 -4.07
C ASN A 136 16.47 -0.19 -3.63
N TRP A 137 17.14 0.90 -3.21
CA TRP A 137 16.47 2.14 -2.83
C TRP A 137 17.00 3.33 -3.64
N GLY A 138 16.11 4.13 -4.14
CA GLY A 138 16.43 5.34 -4.88
C GLY A 138 15.29 5.81 -5.76
N SER A 139 15.45 7.00 -6.36
CA SER A 139 14.39 7.67 -7.14
C SER A 139 13.10 7.89 -6.33
N GLY A 140 13.21 8.00 -4.99
CA GLY A 140 12.08 8.21 -4.08
C GLY A 140 11.30 6.95 -3.73
N TRP A 141 11.85 5.76 -4.01
CA TRP A 141 11.20 4.47 -3.78
C TRP A 141 12.20 3.39 -3.34
N GLY A 142 11.72 2.44 -2.54
CA GLY A 142 12.32 1.12 -2.41
C GLY A 142 11.70 0.16 -3.41
N TRP A 143 12.49 -0.79 -3.94
CA TRP A 143 12.14 -1.66 -5.05
C TRP A 143 12.41 -3.12 -4.69
N ALA A 144 11.47 -3.99 -4.96
CA ALA A 144 11.64 -5.42 -4.76
C ALA A 144 10.94 -6.25 -5.83
N LEU A 145 11.57 -7.37 -6.17
CA LEU A 145 11.06 -8.38 -7.10
C LEU A 145 11.05 -9.74 -6.39
N PHE A 146 9.91 -10.40 -6.40
CA PHE A 146 9.73 -11.74 -5.84
C PHE A 146 9.27 -12.71 -6.93
N LYS A 147 9.80 -13.93 -6.92
CA LYS A 147 9.43 -14.97 -7.89
C LYS A 147 8.66 -16.10 -7.22
N THR A 148 7.80 -16.76 -7.99
CA THR A 148 7.18 -18.02 -7.56
C THR A 148 8.23 -19.04 -7.15
N GLY A 149 7.93 -19.78 -6.07
CA GLY A 149 8.87 -20.73 -5.46
C GLY A 149 9.79 -20.13 -4.41
N ASN A 150 10.02 -18.79 -4.44
CA ASN A 150 10.79 -18.08 -3.42
C ASN A 150 10.28 -16.67 -3.19
N HIS A 151 9.06 -16.55 -2.65
CA HIS A 151 8.43 -15.26 -2.36
C HIS A 151 8.93 -14.55 -1.09
N ASN A 152 9.91 -15.14 -0.40
CA ASN A 152 10.50 -14.56 0.81
C ASN A 152 11.80 -13.80 0.54
N ILE A 153 12.35 -13.89 -0.68
CA ILE A 153 13.63 -13.26 -1.04
C ILE A 153 13.40 -12.26 -2.18
N ASN A 154 13.79 -11.01 -1.95
CA ASN A 154 13.93 -10.04 -3.02
C ASN A 154 15.07 -10.48 -3.94
N VAL A 155 14.75 -10.77 -5.19
CA VAL A 155 15.75 -11.19 -6.20
C VAL A 155 16.32 -10.01 -6.99
N SER A 156 15.85 -8.79 -6.79
CA SER A 156 16.46 -7.58 -7.34
C SER A 156 17.77 -7.29 -6.63
N MET A 157 18.81 -7.05 -7.40
CA MET A 157 20.16 -6.74 -6.89
C MET A 157 20.48 -5.26 -6.99
N ASP A 158 19.88 -4.55 -7.94
CA ASP A 158 20.05 -3.13 -8.17
C ASP A 158 18.84 -2.59 -8.93
N TYR A 159 18.06 -1.70 -8.28
CA TYR A 159 16.85 -1.17 -8.89
C TYR A 159 17.07 -0.45 -10.22
N LYS A 160 18.28 0.11 -10.45
CA LYS A 160 18.58 0.81 -11.69
C LYS A 160 18.61 -0.15 -12.88
N ASN A 161 19.11 -1.37 -12.65
CA ASN A 161 19.21 -2.39 -13.67
C ASN A 161 17.92 -3.22 -13.79
N ASP A 162 17.28 -3.50 -12.66
CA ASP A 162 16.18 -4.47 -12.59
C ASP A 162 14.78 -3.85 -12.72
N CYS A 163 14.65 -2.54 -12.40
CA CYS A 163 13.33 -1.90 -12.27
C CYS A 163 13.17 -0.67 -13.16
N LEU A 164 14.14 0.25 -13.18
CA LEU A 164 13.98 1.56 -13.82
C LEU A 164 13.71 1.49 -15.32
N GLY A 165 14.25 0.50 -16.04
CA GLY A 165 14.01 0.37 -17.48
C GLY A 165 12.53 0.33 -17.83
N CYS A 166 11.74 -0.46 -17.08
CA CYS A 166 10.30 -0.54 -17.26
C CYS A 166 9.54 0.68 -16.68
N HIS A 167 10.09 1.36 -15.68
CA HIS A 167 9.44 2.50 -15.02
C HIS A 167 9.81 3.86 -15.60
N PHE A 168 10.82 3.91 -16.49
CA PHE A 168 11.30 5.16 -17.10
C PHE A 168 10.20 5.98 -17.80
N PRO A 169 9.26 5.39 -18.56
CA PRO A 169 8.18 6.16 -19.18
C PRO A 169 7.28 6.89 -18.15
N ALA A 170 7.16 6.33 -16.94
CA ALA A 170 6.35 6.91 -15.86
C ALA A 170 7.15 7.84 -14.92
N LYS A 171 8.39 8.20 -15.26
CA LYS A 171 9.28 9.01 -14.42
C LYS A 171 8.63 10.33 -13.96
N ASN A 172 7.90 11.00 -14.83
CA ASN A 172 7.26 12.27 -14.53
C ASN A 172 6.03 12.14 -13.62
N ASN A 173 5.53 10.91 -13.44
CA ASN A 173 4.42 10.55 -12.56
C ASN A 173 4.95 9.81 -11.32
N ASP A 174 6.10 10.24 -10.80
CA ASP A 174 6.75 9.62 -9.63
C ASP A 174 7.05 8.11 -9.85
N TRP A 175 7.40 7.73 -11.08
CA TRP A 175 7.71 6.36 -11.51
C TRP A 175 6.52 5.39 -11.48
N VAL A 176 5.28 5.91 -11.43
CA VAL A 176 4.05 5.11 -11.28
C VAL A 176 3.13 5.32 -12.49
N TYR A 177 2.59 4.24 -13.04
CA TYR A 177 1.64 4.25 -14.17
C TYR A 177 0.22 4.57 -13.68
N ILE A 178 0.01 5.80 -13.20
CA ILE A 178 -1.25 6.25 -12.59
C ILE A 178 -2.44 6.21 -13.54
N GLU A 179 -2.22 6.34 -14.85
CA GLU A 179 -3.23 6.23 -15.89
C GLU A 179 -3.89 4.82 -15.95
N GLY A 180 -3.18 3.80 -15.47
CA GLY A 180 -3.68 2.45 -15.32
C GLY A 180 -4.42 2.19 -13.99
N TYR A 181 -4.59 3.22 -13.14
CA TYR A 181 -5.13 3.09 -11.78
C TYR A 181 -6.42 3.90 -11.59
N PRO A 182 -7.55 3.49 -12.20
CA PRO A 182 -8.81 4.24 -12.12
C PRO A 182 -9.30 4.42 -10.68
N THR A 183 -8.91 3.53 -9.77
CA THR A 183 -9.24 3.65 -8.34
C THR A 183 -8.63 4.89 -7.67
N LEU A 184 -7.55 5.47 -8.21
CA LEU A 184 -6.95 6.70 -7.68
C LEU A 184 -7.65 7.98 -8.12
N THR A 185 -8.47 7.93 -9.17
CA THR A 185 -9.20 9.12 -9.64
C THR A 185 -10.28 9.53 -8.64
N LYS A 186 -10.46 10.84 -8.45
CA LYS A 186 -11.64 11.37 -7.72
C LYS A 186 -12.87 11.10 -8.58
N GLN A 187 -13.85 10.43 -8.00
CA GLN A 187 -15.20 10.32 -8.57
C GLN A 187 -15.95 11.62 -8.32
#